data_3c491439f9484d738070b78f690db4e0
#
_entry.id   3c491439f9484d738070b78f690db4e0
#
_cell.length_a   1.000
_cell.length_b   1.000
_cell.length_c   1.000
_cell.angle_alpha   90.00
_cell.angle_beta   90.00
_cell.angle_gamma   90.00
#
_symmetry.space_group_name_H-M   'P 1'
#
loop_
_entity.id
_entity.type
_entity.pdbx_description
1 polymer ?
#
loop_
_entity_poly.entity_id
_entity_poly.type
_entity_poly.pdbx_seq_one_letter_code
_entity_poly.pdbx_strand_id
1 'polypeptide(L)'
;AVTVVEGADGSALPLSACKNIVFTGTSVQNGAAMALVVATGSDTYLGGIAKMLNGRGEKSAFDRGVSSVSMLLVRLMLVMAPAVFAINAATKGNVIDALLFATSVAVGITPQMLPVIVTTSLSQGAKDLARRQVIVKELPAIQNLGAMDVLCCDKTGTLTEDRIALERYLSTDGNEDARVLRHAFLNSFFQTGLKNLIDLAVIDRADVTPSTVAPDSMLGQSLRDRYTKVDEVPFDFSRRRLSVVVADAQGKTQMVTKGAAEEMLEICSFVEIDGIAQPLTDEKLAQIRKQIAGLNAEGLRVIAVAQKTNPRCVGEFGIADECDMVLMGFLAFLDPPKASA
;
A
#
# COMPACT_ATOMS: atom_id res chain seq x y z
N ALA A 1 -29.06 0.69 18.27
CA ALA A 1 -29.76 1.65 17.43
C ALA A 1 -28.79 2.05 16.33
N VAL A 2 -29.13 1.75 15.07
CA VAL A 2 -28.34 2.24 13.92
C VAL A 2 -28.67 3.72 13.79
N THR A 3 -27.74 4.54 14.22
CA THR A 3 -27.85 5.98 13.99
C THR A 3 -27.38 6.26 12.56
N VAL A 4 -28.31 6.51 11.67
CA VAL A 4 -27.99 7.07 10.35
C VAL A 4 -27.51 8.48 10.59
N VAL A 5 -26.24 8.73 10.41
CA VAL A 5 -25.65 10.06 10.55
C VAL A 5 -25.86 10.75 9.21
N GLU A 6 -26.86 11.64 9.15
CA GLU A 6 -27.00 12.60 8.06
C GLU A 6 -26.00 13.75 8.28
N GLY A 7 -25.43 14.24 7.21
CA GLY A 7 -24.61 15.44 7.24
C GLY A 7 -25.45 16.64 7.73
N ALA A 8 -24.81 17.68 8.24
CA ALA A 8 -25.49 18.87 8.77
C ALA A 8 -26.39 19.58 7.73
N ASP A 9 -26.26 19.23 6.46
CA ASP A 9 -27.02 19.74 5.31
C ASP A 9 -28.02 18.72 4.74
N GLY A 10 -28.27 17.59 5.42
CA GLY A 10 -29.17 16.53 4.97
C GLY A 10 -28.62 15.66 3.81
N SER A 11 -27.36 15.84 3.43
CA SER A 11 -26.72 15.02 2.42
C SER A 11 -26.23 13.69 3.02
N ALA A 12 -26.20 12.61 2.23
CA ALA A 12 -25.63 11.35 2.63
C ALA A 12 -24.12 11.52 2.90
N LEU A 13 -23.67 11.12 4.08
CA LEU A 13 -22.23 11.13 4.41
C LEU A 13 -21.46 10.24 3.45
N PRO A 14 -20.26 10.63 3.03
CA PRO A 14 -19.37 9.75 2.28
C PRO A 14 -19.10 8.49 3.11
N LEU A 15 -19.01 7.33 2.45
CA LEU A 15 -18.83 6.03 3.12
C LEU A 15 -17.61 6.01 4.06
N SER A 16 -16.55 6.75 3.75
CA SER A 16 -15.35 6.90 4.57
C SER A 16 -15.60 7.62 5.91
N ALA A 17 -16.67 8.40 6.01
CA ALA A 17 -17.06 9.11 7.24
C ALA A 17 -18.04 8.31 8.11
N CYS A 18 -18.56 7.18 7.61
CA CYS A 18 -19.50 6.33 8.35
C CYS A 18 -18.76 5.50 9.40
N LYS A 19 -18.89 5.85 10.68
CA LYS A 19 -18.24 5.15 11.81
C LYS A 19 -18.94 3.87 12.24
N ASN A 20 -20.12 3.57 11.71
CA ASN A 20 -20.97 2.42 12.08
C ASN A 20 -21.00 1.34 10.98
N ILE A 21 -20.12 1.38 10.02
CA ILE A 21 -20.03 0.42 8.91
C ILE A 21 -18.65 -0.21 8.90
N VAL A 22 -18.60 -1.53 8.67
CA VAL A 22 -17.38 -2.30 8.39
C VAL A 22 -17.47 -2.88 6.99
N PHE A 23 -16.38 -2.83 6.24
CA PHE A 23 -16.34 -3.23 4.84
C PHE A 23 -15.60 -4.56 4.67
N THR A 24 -16.13 -5.42 3.80
CA THR A 24 -15.42 -6.63 3.35
C THR A 24 -14.08 -6.23 2.72
N GLY A 25 -13.02 -6.97 3.04
CA GLY A 25 -11.66 -6.71 2.55
C GLY A 25 -10.86 -5.74 3.41
N THR A 26 -11.41 -5.27 4.53
CA THR A 26 -10.70 -4.52 5.56
C THR A 26 -10.38 -5.41 6.76
N SER A 27 -9.34 -5.06 7.52
CA SER A 27 -8.91 -5.79 8.72
C SER A 27 -9.16 -4.97 9.98
N VAL A 28 -9.58 -5.64 11.05
CA VAL A 28 -9.70 -5.03 12.37
C VAL A 28 -8.30 -4.92 12.97
N GLN A 29 -7.85 -3.70 13.22
CA GLN A 29 -6.53 -3.44 13.80
C GLN A 29 -6.53 -3.63 15.31
N ASN A 30 -7.63 -3.28 15.99
CA ASN A 30 -7.77 -3.41 17.43
C ASN A 30 -9.25 -3.44 17.84
N GLY A 31 -9.54 -4.11 18.97
CA GLY A 31 -10.88 -4.20 19.55
C GLY A 31 -11.72 -5.33 18.97
N ALA A 32 -12.93 -5.44 19.49
CA ALA A 32 -13.95 -6.40 19.06
C ALA A 32 -15.32 -5.72 19.00
N ALA A 33 -16.13 -6.10 18.03
CA ALA A 33 -17.48 -5.59 17.88
C ALA A 33 -18.42 -6.67 17.33
N MET A 34 -19.71 -6.53 17.62
CA MET A 34 -20.75 -7.29 16.96
C MET A 34 -21.28 -6.48 15.77
N ALA A 35 -21.37 -7.10 14.61
CA ALA A 35 -21.85 -6.48 13.41
C ALA A 35 -22.99 -7.29 12.78
N LEU A 36 -23.98 -6.59 12.19
CA LEU A 36 -25.01 -7.21 11.38
C LEU A 36 -24.55 -7.22 9.93
N VAL A 37 -24.54 -8.39 9.30
CA VAL A 37 -24.25 -8.53 7.87
C VAL A 37 -25.44 -8.03 7.06
N VAL A 38 -25.23 -6.94 6.28
CA VAL A 38 -26.27 -6.29 5.47
C VAL A 38 -26.13 -6.58 3.97
N ALA A 39 -24.94 -6.97 3.53
CA ALA A 39 -24.65 -7.32 2.13
C ALA A 39 -23.58 -8.40 2.06
N THR A 40 -23.65 -9.28 1.06
CA THR A 40 -22.71 -10.39 0.86
C THR A 40 -22.28 -10.49 -0.61
N GLY A 41 -21.11 -11.09 -0.86
CA GLY A 41 -20.62 -11.41 -2.20
C GLY A 41 -20.56 -10.18 -3.12
N SER A 42 -21.24 -10.26 -4.26
CA SER A 42 -21.24 -9.20 -5.28
C SER A 42 -21.95 -7.91 -4.89
N ASP A 43 -22.73 -7.93 -3.83
CA ASP A 43 -23.53 -6.78 -3.37
C ASP A 43 -22.81 -5.98 -2.29
N THR A 44 -21.66 -6.47 -1.82
CA THR A 44 -20.75 -5.71 -0.97
C THR A 44 -20.08 -4.58 -1.75
N TYR A 45 -19.54 -3.59 -1.03
CA TYR A 45 -18.80 -2.49 -1.66
C TYR A 45 -17.60 -3.01 -2.49
N LEU A 46 -16.83 -3.95 -1.94
CA LEU A 46 -15.73 -4.62 -2.64
C LEU A 46 -16.23 -5.42 -3.86
N GLY A 47 -17.37 -6.10 -3.73
CA GLY A 47 -18.01 -6.81 -4.84
C GLY A 47 -18.41 -5.88 -6.00
N GLY A 48 -18.87 -4.67 -5.69
CA GLY A 48 -19.14 -3.61 -6.68
C GLY A 48 -17.87 -3.19 -7.42
N ILE A 49 -16.78 -2.97 -6.72
CA ILE A 49 -15.45 -2.66 -7.32
C ILE A 49 -14.99 -3.83 -8.19
N ALA A 50 -15.09 -5.07 -7.70
CA ALA A 50 -14.72 -6.26 -8.47
C ALA A 50 -15.54 -6.42 -9.76
N LYS A 51 -16.83 -6.10 -9.75
CA LYS A 51 -17.66 -6.08 -10.97
C LYS A 51 -17.16 -5.04 -11.98
N MET A 52 -16.77 -3.85 -11.53
CA MET A 52 -16.22 -2.81 -12.42
C MET A 52 -14.88 -3.24 -13.02
N LEU A 53 -14.01 -3.89 -12.24
CA LEU A 53 -12.72 -4.39 -12.69
C LEU A 53 -12.85 -5.60 -13.64
N ASN A 54 -13.84 -6.47 -13.41
CA ASN A 54 -14.14 -7.61 -14.27
C ASN A 54 -15.00 -7.25 -15.50
N GLY A 55 -15.46 -6.02 -15.60
CA GLY A 55 -16.07 -5.50 -16.84
C GLY A 55 -15.10 -5.70 -17.99
N ARG A 56 -15.59 -6.15 -19.17
CA ARG A 56 -14.76 -6.24 -20.38
C ARG A 56 -14.13 -4.87 -20.61
N GLY A 57 -12.81 -4.79 -20.45
CA GLY A 57 -12.04 -3.58 -20.76
C GLY A 57 -12.38 -3.07 -22.17
N GLU A 58 -12.23 -1.79 -22.39
CA GLU A 58 -12.38 -1.22 -23.73
C GLU A 58 -11.48 -1.97 -24.71
N LYS A 59 -12.03 -2.27 -25.90
CA LYS A 59 -11.27 -2.94 -26.97
C LYS A 59 -10.03 -2.10 -27.29
N SER A 60 -8.88 -2.73 -27.31
CA SER A 60 -7.63 -2.07 -27.67
C SER A 60 -7.70 -1.49 -29.10
N ALA A 61 -6.82 -0.55 -29.43
CA ALA A 61 -6.69 -0.04 -30.80
C ALA A 61 -6.39 -1.17 -31.79
N PHE A 62 -5.61 -2.16 -31.35
CA PHE A 62 -5.29 -3.36 -32.15
C PHE A 62 -6.54 -4.22 -32.38
N ASP A 63 -7.36 -4.52 -31.36
CA ASP A 63 -8.60 -5.31 -31.53
C ASP A 63 -9.58 -4.60 -32.45
N ARG A 64 -9.68 -3.28 -32.38
CA ARG A 64 -10.47 -2.48 -33.31
C ARG A 64 -9.96 -2.58 -34.74
N GLY A 65 -8.63 -2.53 -34.94
CA GLY A 65 -7.98 -2.69 -36.24
C GLY A 65 -8.26 -4.06 -36.85
N VAL A 66 -8.04 -5.15 -36.10
CA VAL A 66 -8.32 -6.53 -36.53
C VAL A 66 -9.80 -6.71 -36.89
N SER A 67 -10.72 -6.20 -36.04
CA SER A 67 -12.17 -6.24 -36.29
C SER A 67 -12.56 -5.46 -37.53
N SER A 68 -11.93 -4.31 -37.79
CA SER A 68 -12.19 -3.48 -38.99
C SER A 68 -11.77 -4.20 -40.27
N VAL A 69 -10.55 -4.79 -40.29
CA VAL A 69 -10.06 -5.58 -41.44
C VAL A 69 -10.97 -6.80 -41.69
N SER A 70 -11.35 -7.52 -40.63
CA SER A 70 -12.25 -8.66 -40.73
C SER A 70 -13.59 -8.25 -41.31
N MET A 71 -14.17 -7.12 -40.86
CA MET A 71 -15.45 -6.62 -41.39
C MET A 71 -15.33 -6.17 -42.85
N LEU A 72 -14.20 -5.58 -43.27
CA LEU A 72 -13.91 -5.24 -44.64
C LEU A 72 -13.96 -6.48 -45.54
N LEU A 73 -13.29 -7.56 -45.14
CA LEU A 73 -13.24 -8.82 -45.87
C LEU A 73 -14.62 -9.49 -45.94
N VAL A 74 -15.42 -9.45 -44.88
CA VAL A 74 -16.82 -9.92 -44.89
C VAL A 74 -17.67 -9.12 -45.88
N ARG A 75 -17.54 -7.79 -45.92
CA ARG A 75 -18.23 -6.95 -46.90
C ARG A 75 -17.81 -7.29 -48.32
N LEU A 76 -16.52 -7.48 -48.57
CA LEU A 76 -16.02 -7.90 -49.89
C LEU A 76 -16.59 -9.24 -50.30
N MET A 77 -16.61 -10.25 -49.38
CA MET A 77 -17.24 -11.55 -49.63
C MET A 77 -18.73 -11.43 -49.99
N LEU A 78 -19.49 -10.58 -49.26
CA LEU A 78 -20.91 -10.36 -49.52
C LEU A 78 -21.19 -9.74 -50.88
N VAL A 79 -20.24 -9.04 -51.49
CA VAL A 79 -20.37 -8.48 -52.85
C VAL A 79 -19.87 -9.48 -53.89
N MET A 80 -18.68 -10.07 -53.66
CA MET A 80 -18.01 -10.93 -54.63
C MET A 80 -18.69 -12.28 -54.84
N ALA A 81 -19.15 -12.94 -53.74
CA ALA A 81 -19.77 -14.26 -53.88
C ALA A 81 -21.08 -14.23 -54.69
N PRO A 82 -22.02 -13.30 -54.46
CA PRO A 82 -23.21 -13.14 -55.34
C PRO A 82 -22.83 -12.75 -56.77
N ALA A 83 -21.83 -11.89 -56.99
CA ALA A 83 -21.41 -11.52 -58.33
C ALA A 83 -20.83 -12.71 -59.09
N VAL A 84 -19.99 -13.50 -58.47
CA VAL A 84 -19.44 -14.75 -59.04
C VAL A 84 -20.54 -15.76 -59.29
N PHE A 85 -21.51 -15.91 -58.39
CA PHE A 85 -22.68 -16.76 -58.59
C PHE A 85 -23.46 -16.34 -59.83
N ALA A 86 -23.81 -15.06 -59.95
CA ALA A 86 -24.62 -14.53 -61.06
C ALA A 86 -23.88 -14.75 -62.40
N ILE A 87 -22.60 -14.42 -62.48
CA ILE A 87 -21.80 -14.58 -63.70
C ILE A 87 -21.72 -16.06 -64.09
N ASN A 88 -21.45 -16.98 -63.15
CA ASN A 88 -21.31 -18.40 -63.41
C ASN A 88 -22.68 -19.05 -63.82
N ALA A 89 -23.76 -18.66 -63.15
CA ALA A 89 -25.10 -19.12 -63.50
C ALA A 89 -25.51 -18.68 -64.92
N ALA A 90 -25.20 -17.44 -65.30
CA ALA A 90 -25.51 -16.90 -66.62
C ALA A 90 -24.66 -17.54 -67.74
N THR A 91 -23.37 -17.85 -67.45
CA THR A 91 -22.46 -18.36 -68.47
C THR A 91 -22.50 -19.87 -68.64
N LYS A 92 -22.69 -20.66 -67.57
CA LYS A 92 -22.66 -22.13 -67.57
C LYS A 92 -24.05 -22.78 -67.54
N GLY A 93 -25.09 -22.08 -67.25
CA GLY A 93 -26.45 -22.57 -67.22
C GLY A 93 -26.79 -23.59 -66.14
N ASN A 94 -25.84 -23.99 -65.34
CA ASN A 94 -25.98 -24.94 -64.21
C ASN A 94 -25.91 -24.19 -62.86
N VAL A 95 -27.08 -24.03 -62.23
CA VAL A 95 -27.22 -23.27 -60.97
C VAL A 95 -26.50 -23.95 -59.79
N ILE A 96 -26.46 -25.26 -59.76
CA ILE A 96 -25.80 -26.04 -58.68
C ILE A 96 -24.30 -25.83 -58.72
N ASP A 97 -23.69 -25.98 -59.89
CA ASP A 97 -22.25 -25.76 -60.07
C ASP A 97 -21.83 -24.30 -59.78
N ALA A 98 -22.68 -23.36 -60.19
CA ALA A 98 -22.48 -21.95 -59.91
C ALA A 98 -22.54 -21.65 -58.40
N LEU A 99 -23.47 -22.30 -57.66
CA LEU A 99 -23.55 -22.17 -56.20
C LEU A 99 -22.37 -22.79 -55.49
N LEU A 100 -21.91 -23.99 -55.88
CA LEU A 100 -20.74 -24.66 -55.34
C LEU A 100 -19.48 -23.83 -55.59
N PHE A 101 -19.33 -23.23 -56.74
CA PHE A 101 -18.18 -22.39 -57.05
C PHE A 101 -18.22 -21.08 -56.25
N ALA A 102 -19.37 -20.42 -56.12
CA ALA A 102 -19.52 -19.20 -55.37
C ALA A 102 -19.25 -19.42 -53.86
N THR A 103 -19.74 -20.56 -53.31
CA THR A 103 -19.41 -20.91 -51.92
C THR A 103 -17.94 -21.21 -51.72
N SER A 104 -17.25 -21.85 -52.64
CA SER A 104 -15.80 -22.07 -52.59
C SER A 104 -15.04 -20.75 -52.58
N VAL A 105 -15.43 -19.77 -53.41
CA VAL A 105 -14.85 -18.43 -53.42
C VAL A 105 -15.12 -17.71 -52.12
N ALA A 106 -16.35 -17.79 -51.58
CA ALA A 106 -16.69 -17.17 -50.29
C ALA A 106 -15.83 -17.70 -49.13
N VAL A 107 -15.63 -19.03 -49.07
CA VAL A 107 -14.77 -19.66 -48.07
C VAL A 107 -13.30 -19.22 -48.25
N GLY A 108 -12.84 -19.11 -49.51
CA GLY A 108 -11.46 -18.69 -49.82
C GLY A 108 -11.15 -17.23 -49.43
N ILE A 109 -12.17 -16.35 -49.52
CA ILE A 109 -12.01 -14.92 -49.09
C ILE A 109 -12.09 -14.76 -47.58
N THR A 110 -12.67 -15.71 -46.85
CA THR A 110 -12.80 -15.63 -45.38
C THR A 110 -11.43 -15.68 -44.70
N PRO A 111 -11.09 -14.69 -43.85
CA PRO A 111 -9.74 -14.58 -43.25
C PRO A 111 -9.59 -15.55 -42.05
N GLN A 112 -9.61 -16.85 -42.32
CA GLN A 112 -9.55 -17.89 -41.26
C GLN A 112 -8.21 -17.92 -40.53
N MET A 113 -7.12 -17.53 -41.20
CA MET A 113 -5.77 -17.59 -40.64
C MET A 113 -5.39 -16.37 -39.79
N LEU A 114 -6.12 -15.25 -39.89
CA LEU A 114 -5.78 -14.03 -39.16
C LEU A 114 -5.78 -14.21 -37.65
N PRO A 115 -6.83 -14.80 -37.01
CA PRO A 115 -6.80 -15.06 -35.58
C PRO A 115 -5.64 -15.99 -35.15
N VAL A 116 -5.32 -16.98 -35.95
CA VAL A 116 -4.23 -17.94 -35.68
C VAL A 116 -2.88 -17.23 -35.71
N ILE A 117 -2.60 -16.40 -36.71
CA ILE A 117 -1.36 -15.61 -36.83
C ILE A 117 -1.20 -14.68 -35.63
N VAL A 118 -2.26 -13.95 -35.27
CA VAL A 118 -2.28 -13.03 -34.13
C VAL A 118 -2.00 -13.78 -32.84
N THR A 119 -2.72 -14.85 -32.56
CA THR A 119 -2.54 -15.65 -31.33
C THR A 119 -1.14 -16.25 -31.25
N THR A 120 -0.61 -16.77 -32.36
CA THR A 120 0.75 -17.32 -32.41
C THR A 120 1.79 -16.25 -32.14
N SER A 121 1.68 -15.07 -32.76
CA SER A 121 2.58 -13.96 -32.53
C SER A 121 2.55 -13.47 -31.07
N LEU A 122 1.36 -13.31 -30.47
CA LEU A 122 1.20 -12.93 -29.07
C LEU A 122 1.76 -14.00 -28.12
N SER A 123 1.56 -15.30 -28.43
CA SER A 123 2.11 -16.41 -27.65
C SER A 123 3.63 -16.40 -27.67
N GLN A 124 4.23 -16.11 -28.82
CA GLN A 124 5.68 -15.96 -28.91
C GLN A 124 6.18 -14.77 -28.10
N GLY A 125 5.52 -13.62 -28.17
CA GLY A 125 5.82 -12.45 -27.36
C GLY A 125 5.70 -12.74 -25.85
N ALA A 126 4.66 -13.46 -25.43
CA ALA A 126 4.49 -13.88 -24.04
C ALA A 126 5.64 -14.78 -23.56
N LYS A 127 6.10 -15.72 -24.42
CA LYS A 127 7.25 -16.58 -24.13
C LYS A 127 8.55 -15.78 -23.96
N ASP A 128 8.77 -14.77 -24.76
CA ASP A 128 9.95 -13.92 -24.68
C ASP A 128 9.91 -13.02 -23.43
N LEU A 129 8.74 -12.53 -23.06
CA LEU A 129 8.52 -11.82 -21.79
C LEU A 129 8.71 -12.72 -20.58
N ALA A 130 8.25 -13.98 -20.64
CA ALA A 130 8.44 -14.96 -19.56
C ALA A 130 9.93 -15.25 -19.30
N ARG A 131 10.77 -15.27 -20.34
CA ARG A 131 12.24 -15.39 -20.21
C ARG A 131 12.86 -14.19 -19.48
N ARG A 132 12.19 -13.04 -19.51
CA ARG A 132 12.55 -11.82 -18.77
C ARG A 132 11.83 -11.71 -17.44
N GLN A 133 11.30 -12.82 -16.91
CA GLN A 133 10.58 -12.90 -15.63
C GLN A 133 9.26 -12.08 -15.59
N VAL A 134 8.66 -11.79 -16.74
CA VAL A 134 7.35 -11.12 -16.84
C VAL A 134 6.29 -12.16 -17.19
N ILE A 135 5.28 -12.32 -16.31
CA ILE A 135 4.15 -13.20 -16.52
C ILE A 135 2.98 -12.40 -17.10
N VAL A 136 2.63 -12.70 -18.34
CA VAL A 136 1.49 -12.07 -19.02
C VAL A 136 0.21 -12.80 -18.64
N LYS A 137 -0.75 -12.11 -18.01
CA LYS A 137 -2.07 -12.66 -17.66
C LYS A 137 -3.05 -12.62 -18.82
N GLU A 138 -2.99 -11.59 -19.65
CA GLU A 138 -3.84 -11.40 -20.81
C GLU A 138 -2.98 -11.14 -22.05
N LEU A 139 -3.04 -12.05 -23.04
CA LEU A 139 -2.22 -11.96 -24.25
C LEU A 139 -2.41 -10.65 -25.04
N PRO A 140 -3.62 -10.09 -25.20
CA PRO A 140 -3.82 -8.81 -25.89
C PRO A 140 -3.09 -7.63 -25.22
N ALA A 141 -2.79 -7.70 -23.93
CA ALA A 141 -2.07 -6.65 -23.22
C ALA A 141 -0.65 -6.42 -23.76
N ILE A 142 -0.03 -7.42 -24.38
CA ILE A 142 1.31 -7.31 -25.00
C ILE A 142 1.33 -6.20 -26.07
N GLN A 143 0.26 -6.08 -26.85
CA GLN A 143 0.16 -5.05 -27.89
C GLN A 143 0.09 -3.64 -27.30
N ASN A 144 -0.58 -3.51 -26.13
CA ASN A 144 -0.69 -2.23 -25.44
C ASN A 144 0.66 -1.77 -24.89
N LEU A 145 1.51 -2.70 -24.42
CA LEU A 145 2.86 -2.39 -23.92
C LEU A 145 3.73 -1.66 -24.96
N GLY A 146 3.59 -2.01 -26.24
CA GLY A 146 4.33 -1.38 -27.35
C GLY A 146 3.83 0.01 -27.74
N ALA A 147 2.63 0.41 -27.27
CA ALA A 147 1.98 1.68 -27.63
C ALA A 147 1.79 2.61 -26.43
N MET A 148 2.39 2.29 -25.27
CA MET A 148 2.30 3.12 -24.07
C MET A 148 3.16 4.37 -24.17
N ASP A 149 2.58 5.53 -23.85
CA ASP A 149 3.28 6.79 -23.66
C ASP A 149 3.43 7.15 -22.16
N VAL A 150 2.54 6.62 -21.32
CA VAL A 150 2.49 6.89 -19.88
C VAL A 150 2.40 5.60 -19.11
N LEU A 151 3.33 5.39 -18.17
CA LEU A 151 3.33 4.26 -17.23
C LEU A 151 2.99 4.76 -15.83
N CYS A 152 1.85 4.33 -15.29
CA CYS A 152 1.50 4.53 -13.89
C CYS A 152 1.95 3.31 -13.08
N CYS A 153 2.91 3.52 -12.19
CA CYS A 153 3.48 2.45 -11.37
C CYS A 153 3.18 2.69 -9.90
N ASP A 154 2.79 1.65 -9.17
CA ASP A 154 2.72 1.71 -7.71
C ASP A 154 4.15 1.72 -7.14
N LYS A 155 4.35 2.48 -6.06
CA LYS A 155 5.66 2.60 -5.41
C LYS A 155 5.94 1.38 -4.53
N THR A 156 5.04 1.13 -3.55
CA THR A 156 5.30 0.20 -2.45
C THR A 156 5.13 -1.25 -2.91
N GLY A 157 6.15 -2.08 -2.70
CA GLY A 157 6.17 -3.48 -3.13
C GLY A 157 6.41 -3.68 -4.64
N THR A 158 6.29 -2.63 -5.47
CA THR A 158 6.56 -2.65 -6.91
C THR A 158 7.95 -2.11 -7.22
N LEU A 159 8.19 -0.84 -6.96
CA LEU A 159 9.50 -0.19 -7.12
C LEU A 159 10.39 -0.38 -5.90
N THR A 160 9.79 -0.49 -4.70
CA THR A 160 10.49 -0.72 -3.45
C THR A 160 10.43 -2.19 -3.03
N GLU A 161 11.35 -2.60 -2.19
CA GLU A 161 11.28 -3.88 -1.49
C GLU A 161 10.09 -3.86 -0.52
N ASP A 162 9.52 -5.05 -0.25
CA ASP A 162 8.41 -5.19 0.70
C ASP A 162 8.93 -5.23 2.16
N ARG A 163 9.83 -4.29 2.45
CA ARG A 163 10.41 -4.06 3.78
C ARG A 163 10.67 -2.58 3.99
N ILE A 164 10.67 -2.18 5.25
CA ILE A 164 11.06 -0.84 5.70
C ILE A 164 12.40 -0.98 6.43
N ALA A 165 13.33 -0.08 6.15
CA ALA A 165 14.61 -0.03 6.86
C ALA A 165 14.65 1.21 7.77
N LEU A 166 15.12 1.03 9.02
CA LEU A 166 15.45 2.16 9.88
C LEU A 166 16.86 2.66 9.51
N GLU A 167 16.91 3.79 8.82
CA GLU A 167 18.15 4.41 8.34
C GLU A 167 18.84 5.23 9.44
N ARG A 168 18.07 6.10 10.11
CA ARG A 168 18.62 7.01 11.13
C ARG A 168 17.76 7.02 12.39
N TYR A 169 18.41 7.17 13.53
CA TYR A 169 17.80 7.40 14.84
C TYR A 169 18.45 8.62 15.47
N LEU A 170 17.74 9.74 15.44
CA LEU A 170 18.32 11.06 15.68
C LEU A 170 17.76 11.68 16.94
N SER A 171 18.62 12.36 17.71
CA SER A 171 18.21 13.29 18.75
C SER A 171 17.48 14.50 18.17
N THR A 172 16.95 15.34 19.04
CA THR A 172 16.29 16.60 18.63
C THR A 172 17.25 17.62 18.03
N ASP A 173 18.56 17.45 18.20
CA ASP A 173 19.61 18.27 17.59
C ASP A 173 20.11 17.71 16.24
N GLY A 174 19.59 16.56 15.82
CA GLY A 174 19.94 15.95 14.52
C GLY A 174 21.12 15.00 14.53
N ASN A 175 21.69 14.70 15.69
CA ASN A 175 22.77 13.74 15.85
C ASN A 175 22.22 12.33 16.08
N GLU A 176 22.95 11.30 15.65
CA GLU A 176 22.58 9.92 16.00
C GLU A 176 22.65 9.72 17.54
N ASP A 177 21.57 9.17 18.09
CA ASP A 177 21.46 8.91 19.53
C ASP A 177 20.83 7.55 19.82
N ALA A 178 21.65 6.63 20.32
CA ALA A 178 21.24 5.28 20.70
C ALA A 178 20.10 5.23 21.75
N ARG A 179 19.92 6.30 22.53
CA ARG A 179 18.83 6.41 23.51
C ARG A 179 17.47 6.50 22.82
N VAL A 180 17.39 7.19 21.67
CA VAL A 180 16.18 7.24 20.85
C VAL A 180 15.84 5.84 20.35
N LEU A 181 16.83 5.09 19.82
CA LEU A 181 16.66 3.71 19.38
C LEU A 181 16.22 2.80 20.53
N ARG A 182 16.81 2.96 21.73
CA ARG A 182 16.42 2.21 22.93
C ARG A 182 14.95 2.40 23.30
N HIS A 183 14.48 3.64 23.34
CA HIS A 183 13.08 3.93 23.66
C HIS A 183 12.14 3.39 22.56
N ALA A 184 12.52 3.58 21.31
CA ALA A 184 11.77 3.02 20.20
C ALA A 184 11.68 1.49 20.27
N PHE A 185 12.78 0.81 20.62
CA PHE A 185 12.81 -0.63 20.83
C PHE A 185 11.86 -1.08 21.94
N LEU A 186 11.90 -0.43 23.11
CA LEU A 186 10.99 -0.74 24.23
C LEU A 186 9.52 -0.64 23.77
N ASN A 187 9.17 0.41 23.07
CA ASN A 187 7.81 0.56 22.55
C ASN A 187 7.47 -0.52 21.51
N SER A 188 8.31 -0.77 20.51
CA SER A 188 8.06 -1.75 19.44
C SER A 188 8.07 -3.19 19.95
N PHE A 189 8.89 -3.52 20.92
CA PHE A 189 9.01 -4.88 21.45
C PHE A 189 7.85 -5.24 22.38
N PHE A 190 7.49 -4.35 23.30
CA PHE A 190 6.48 -4.63 24.36
C PHE A 190 5.06 -4.34 23.95
N GLN A 191 4.80 -3.74 22.78
CA GLN A 191 3.43 -3.58 22.26
C GLN A 191 2.78 -4.94 22.02
N THR A 192 1.44 -5.04 22.23
CA THR A 192 0.65 -6.23 21.97
C THR A 192 0.10 -6.21 20.55
N GLY A 193 -0.11 -7.39 19.96
CA GLY A 193 -0.69 -7.56 18.63
C GLY A 193 0.33 -7.77 17.51
N LEU A 194 -0.12 -7.63 16.28
CA LEU A 194 0.74 -7.79 15.10
C LEU A 194 1.72 -6.62 14.99
N LYS A 195 3.01 -6.95 15.02
CA LYS A 195 4.06 -5.98 14.75
C LYS A 195 4.03 -5.58 13.29
N ASN A 196 3.96 -4.30 13.02
CA ASN A 196 4.03 -3.77 11.67
C ASN A 196 5.49 -3.70 11.17
N LEU A 197 5.67 -3.38 9.88
CA LEU A 197 7.01 -3.31 9.26
C LEU A 197 7.93 -2.30 9.96
N ILE A 198 7.39 -1.21 10.50
CA ILE A 198 8.14 -0.19 11.26
C ILE A 198 8.67 -0.79 12.57
N ASP A 199 7.82 -1.55 13.29
CA ASP A 199 8.22 -2.20 14.53
C ASP A 199 9.33 -3.23 14.30
N LEU A 200 9.19 -4.02 13.25
CA LEU A 200 10.20 -5.01 12.87
C LEU A 200 11.52 -4.32 12.52
N ALA A 201 11.50 -3.24 11.74
CA ALA A 201 12.69 -2.48 11.37
C ALA A 201 13.42 -1.89 12.61
N VAL A 202 12.67 -1.42 13.62
CA VAL A 202 13.26 -0.93 14.88
C VAL A 202 13.91 -2.07 15.67
N ILE A 203 13.23 -3.21 15.77
CA ILE A 203 13.73 -4.38 16.50
C ILE A 203 15.00 -4.93 15.82
N ASP A 204 14.94 -5.13 14.49
CA ASP A 204 16.08 -5.62 13.72
C ASP A 204 17.29 -4.69 13.84
N ARG A 205 17.07 -3.37 13.77
CA ARG A 205 18.14 -2.39 13.91
C ARG A 205 18.77 -2.44 15.31
N ALA A 206 17.95 -2.55 16.35
CA ALA A 206 18.44 -2.64 17.73
C ALA A 206 19.20 -3.94 18.01
N ASP A 207 18.80 -5.06 17.40
CA ASP A 207 19.47 -6.35 17.57
C ASP A 207 20.84 -6.40 16.84
N VAL A 208 21.00 -5.65 15.73
CA VAL A 208 22.25 -5.58 14.95
C VAL A 208 23.22 -4.52 15.46
N THR A 209 22.72 -3.47 16.12
CA THR A 209 23.58 -2.37 16.59
C THR A 209 24.49 -2.84 17.75
N PRO A 210 25.83 -2.77 17.61
CA PRO A 210 26.73 -3.24 18.64
C PRO A 210 26.60 -2.42 19.94
N SER A 211 26.68 -3.08 21.09
CA SER A 211 26.66 -2.45 22.43
C SER A 211 27.82 -1.49 22.70
N THR A 212 28.77 -1.41 21.79
CA THR A 212 29.97 -0.55 21.89
C THR A 212 29.72 0.92 21.59
N VAL A 213 28.51 1.27 21.04
CA VAL A 213 28.21 2.65 20.63
C VAL A 213 27.89 3.56 21.82
N ALA A 214 27.49 3.02 22.97
CA ALA A 214 27.43 3.75 24.25
C ALA A 214 27.38 2.78 25.44
N PRO A 215 28.19 3.01 26.50
CA PRO A 215 28.31 2.12 27.69
C PRO A 215 26.97 1.94 28.44
N ASP A 216 26.04 2.89 28.39
CA ASP A 216 24.71 2.86 29.03
C ASP A 216 23.58 2.39 28.14
N SER A 217 23.83 2.17 26.87
CA SER A 217 22.82 1.74 25.92
C SER A 217 22.85 0.22 25.71
N MET A 218 22.34 -0.52 26.67
CA MET A 218 21.93 -1.91 26.41
C MET A 218 20.84 -1.87 25.35
N LEU A 219 21.04 -2.57 24.25
CA LEU A 219 20.08 -2.72 23.14
C LEU A 219 19.72 -4.21 22.97
N GLY A 220 18.62 -4.50 22.30
CA GLY A 220 18.22 -5.85 21.95
C GLY A 220 17.92 -6.74 23.15
N GLN A 221 18.55 -7.92 23.24
CA GLN A 221 18.23 -8.96 24.23
C GLN A 221 18.33 -8.46 25.67
N SER A 222 19.31 -7.63 26.01
CA SER A 222 19.50 -7.12 27.37
C SER A 222 18.36 -6.22 27.86
N LEU A 223 17.68 -5.51 26.97
CA LEU A 223 16.48 -4.72 27.30
C LEU A 223 15.26 -5.61 27.53
N ARG A 224 15.14 -6.72 26.81
CA ARG A 224 14.05 -7.69 26.97
C ARG A 224 14.02 -8.26 28.37
N ASP A 225 15.20 -8.57 28.92
CA ASP A 225 15.36 -9.18 30.25
C ASP A 225 15.26 -8.17 31.40
N ARG A 226 15.52 -6.89 31.11
CA ARG A 226 15.59 -5.82 32.12
C ARG A 226 14.26 -5.11 32.36
N TYR A 227 13.39 -5.10 31.39
CA TYR A 227 12.10 -4.42 31.46
C TYR A 227 10.94 -5.40 31.40
N THR A 228 9.86 -5.05 32.09
CA THR A 228 8.57 -5.77 32.02
C THR A 228 7.50 -4.81 31.54
N LYS A 229 6.58 -5.31 30.72
CA LYS A 229 5.41 -4.55 30.32
C LYS A 229 4.46 -4.37 31.48
N VAL A 230 4.00 -3.15 31.70
CA VAL A 230 2.98 -2.80 32.70
C VAL A 230 1.62 -2.62 32.00
N ASP A 231 1.57 -1.80 30.97
CA ASP A 231 0.34 -1.47 30.25
C ASP A 231 0.64 -0.92 28.86
N GLU A 232 -0.40 -0.66 28.06
CA GLU A 232 -0.27 0.04 26.78
C GLU A 232 -1.50 0.88 26.46
N VAL A 233 -1.31 1.95 25.70
CA VAL A 233 -2.37 2.67 24.99
C VAL A 233 -2.22 2.32 23.51
N PRO A 234 -3.12 1.47 22.97
CA PRO A 234 -2.99 0.95 21.62
C PRO A 234 -2.98 2.04 20.55
N PHE A 235 -2.46 1.70 19.38
CA PHE A 235 -2.46 2.60 18.23
C PHE A 235 -3.89 2.99 17.83
N ASP A 236 -4.09 4.25 17.55
CA ASP A 236 -5.32 4.81 17.03
C ASP A 236 -5.01 5.70 15.82
N PHE A 237 -5.77 5.52 14.74
CA PHE A 237 -5.59 6.29 13.50
C PHE A 237 -5.91 7.78 13.64
N SER A 238 -6.77 8.16 14.57
CA SER A 238 -7.06 9.57 14.84
C SER A 238 -5.94 10.26 15.60
N ARG A 239 -5.29 9.53 16.51
CA ARG A 239 -4.16 10.01 17.31
C ARG A 239 -2.80 9.74 16.67
N ARG A 240 -2.71 8.81 15.72
CA ARG A 240 -1.52 8.36 14.99
C ARG A 240 -0.31 8.06 15.88
N ARG A 241 -0.55 7.58 17.10
CA ARG A 241 0.49 7.25 18.08
C ARG A 241 0.09 6.04 18.91
N LEU A 242 1.10 5.42 19.51
CA LEU A 242 0.99 4.25 20.38
C LEU A 242 1.92 4.43 21.57
N SER A 243 1.45 4.12 22.78
CA SER A 243 2.22 4.20 24.01
C SER A 243 2.33 2.84 24.67
N VAL A 244 3.52 2.53 25.19
CA VAL A 244 3.74 1.35 26.02
C VAL A 244 4.32 1.82 27.34
N VAL A 245 3.83 1.26 28.44
CA VAL A 245 4.37 1.48 29.78
C VAL A 245 5.17 0.26 30.19
N VAL A 246 6.42 0.47 30.51
CA VAL A 246 7.35 -0.55 30.99
C VAL A 246 7.86 -0.21 32.38
N ALA A 247 8.21 -1.24 33.17
CA ALA A 247 8.89 -1.08 34.45
C ALA A 247 10.26 -1.73 34.42
N ASP A 248 11.24 -1.10 35.05
CA ASP A 248 12.55 -1.70 35.27
C ASP A 248 12.56 -2.63 36.50
N ALA A 249 13.69 -3.28 36.78
CA ALA A 249 13.86 -4.19 37.90
C ALA A 249 13.69 -3.52 39.27
N GLN A 250 13.76 -2.20 39.36
CA GLN A 250 13.55 -1.40 40.56
C GLN A 250 12.09 -0.92 40.69
N GLY A 251 11.22 -1.29 39.72
CA GLY A 251 9.81 -0.89 39.71
C GLY A 251 9.59 0.53 39.20
N LYS A 252 10.60 1.22 38.68
CA LYS A 252 10.44 2.53 38.06
C LYS A 252 9.74 2.38 36.72
N THR A 253 8.60 3.04 36.56
CA THR A 253 7.81 2.99 35.35
C THR A 253 8.23 4.05 34.35
N GLN A 254 8.11 3.73 33.07
CA GLN A 254 8.36 4.62 31.96
C GLN A 254 7.32 4.42 30.87
N MET A 255 6.62 5.47 30.49
CA MET A 255 5.75 5.47 29.30
C MET A 255 6.59 5.91 28.10
N VAL A 256 6.62 5.09 27.09
CA VAL A 256 7.30 5.39 25.82
C VAL A 256 6.25 5.44 24.73
N THR A 257 6.18 6.59 24.04
CA THR A 257 5.22 6.84 22.96
C THR A 257 5.96 7.03 21.65
N LYS A 258 5.47 6.41 20.59
CA LYS A 258 5.93 6.69 19.22
C LYS A 258 4.73 7.01 18.34
N GLY A 259 4.92 7.88 17.36
CA GLY A 259 3.84 8.30 16.47
C GLY A 259 4.28 9.25 15.39
N ALA A 260 3.33 9.68 14.58
CA ALA A 260 3.56 10.68 13.56
C ALA A 260 4.08 11.99 14.21
N ALA A 261 5.05 12.61 13.56
CA ALA A 261 5.83 13.67 14.20
C ALA A 261 4.99 14.85 14.64
N GLU A 262 4.03 15.31 13.85
CA GLU A 262 3.20 16.47 14.20
C GLU A 262 2.30 16.16 15.42
N GLU A 263 1.63 15.00 15.42
CA GLU A 263 0.77 14.56 16.52
C GLU A 263 1.54 14.29 17.83
N MET A 264 2.82 13.93 17.70
CA MET A 264 3.71 13.78 18.87
C MET A 264 4.13 15.12 19.45
N LEU A 265 4.39 16.14 18.61
CA LEU A 265 4.73 17.48 19.06
C LEU A 265 3.59 18.14 19.87
N GLU A 266 2.33 17.77 19.60
CA GLU A 266 1.16 18.28 20.35
C GLU A 266 1.12 17.80 21.82
N ILE A 267 1.67 16.65 22.13
CA ILE A 267 1.66 16.07 23.49
C ILE A 267 2.97 16.29 24.25
N CYS A 268 3.98 16.86 23.60
CA CYS A 268 5.29 17.11 24.21
C CYS A 268 5.35 18.55 24.75
N SER A 269 5.56 18.67 26.05
CA SER A 269 5.84 19.96 26.72
C SER A 269 7.34 20.18 26.91
N PHE A 270 8.14 19.13 26.76
CA PHE A 270 9.57 19.14 26.99
C PHE A 270 10.31 18.47 25.82
N VAL A 271 11.59 18.80 25.70
CA VAL A 271 12.52 18.23 24.74
C VAL A 271 13.78 17.79 25.49
N GLU A 272 14.33 16.65 25.12
CA GLU A 272 15.62 16.21 25.67
C GLU A 272 16.78 16.73 24.82
N ILE A 273 17.73 17.40 25.50
CA ILE A 273 18.98 17.86 24.92
C ILE A 273 20.11 17.40 25.85
N ASP A 274 21.07 16.66 25.33
CA ASP A 274 22.20 16.13 26.08
C ASP A 274 21.80 15.37 27.38
N GLY A 275 20.68 14.65 27.33
CA GLY A 275 20.18 13.89 28.49
C GLY A 275 19.37 14.69 29.50
N ILE A 276 19.14 15.96 29.27
CA ILE A 276 18.41 16.86 30.16
C ILE A 276 17.11 17.31 29.52
N ALA A 277 16.00 17.08 30.21
CA ALA A 277 14.70 17.58 29.79
C ALA A 277 14.61 19.11 29.97
N GLN A 278 14.31 19.81 28.89
CA GLN A 278 14.14 21.27 28.85
C GLN A 278 12.75 21.61 28.29
N PRO A 279 12.16 22.74 28.63
CA PRO A 279 10.89 23.17 28.04
C PRO A 279 10.97 23.28 26.52
N LEU A 280 9.95 22.80 25.83
CA LEU A 280 9.81 22.92 24.38
C LEU A 280 9.34 24.34 24.05
N THR A 281 10.28 25.20 23.66
CA THR A 281 9.99 26.58 23.24
C THR A 281 9.57 26.66 21.78
N ASP A 282 8.87 27.73 21.37
CA ASP A 282 8.47 27.95 19.97
C ASP A 282 9.66 27.96 19.01
N GLU A 283 10.82 28.48 19.45
CA GLU A 283 12.05 28.48 18.65
C GLU A 283 12.55 27.06 18.39
N LYS A 284 12.57 26.21 19.43
CA LYS A 284 12.97 24.79 19.31
C LYS A 284 11.96 24.03 18.45
N LEU A 285 10.67 24.31 18.63
CA LEU A 285 9.62 23.69 17.82
C LEU A 285 9.80 24.01 16.33
N ALA A 286 10.10 25.28 15.99
CA ALA A 286 10.39 25.67 14.61
C ALA A 286 11.63 24.99 14.03
N GLN A 287 12.70 24.84 14.83
CA GLN A 287 13.92 24.14 14.46
C GLN A 287 13.63 22.66 14.19
N ILE A 288 12.90 21.99 15.07
CA ILE A 288 12.49 20.60 14.95
C ILE A 288 11.65 20.38 13.69
N ARG A 289 10.66 21.23 13.43
CA ARG A 289 9.85 21.13 12.20
C ARG A 289 10.69 21.30 10.94
N LYS A 290 11.67 22.20 10.95
CA LYS A 290 12.61 22.34 9.83
C LYS A 290 13.43 21.09 9.60
N GLN A 291 13.88 20.43 10.68
CA GLN A 291 14.63 19.18 10.62
C GLN A 291 13.77 18.04 10.04
N ILE A 292 12.53 17.88 10.52
CA ILE A 292 11.57 16.90 9.99
C ILE A 292 11.31 17.15 8.50
N ALA A 293 11.10 18.41 8.11
CA ALA A 293 10.89 18.76 6.70
C ALA A 293 12.12 18.42 5.84
N GLY A 294 13.33 18.60 6.35
CA GLY A 294 14.56 18.20 5.69
C GLY A 294 14.63 16.69 5.42
N LEU A 295 14.37 15.90 6.46
CA LEU A 295 14.36 14.43 6.34
C LEU A 295 13.27 13.93 5.37
N ASN A 296 12.08 14.54 5.42
CA ASN A 296 11.00 14.21 4.47
C ASN A 296 11.38 14.59 3.02
N ALA A 297 12.10 15.68 2.81
CA ALA A 297 12.61 16.09 1.49
C ALA A 297 13.66 15.11 0.94
N GLU A 298 14.41 14.43 1.82
CA GLU A 298 15.30 13.32 1.46
C GLU A 298 14.53 12.02 1.13
N GLY A 299 13.20 12.01 1.22
CA GLY A 299 12.35 10.85 0.96
C GLY A 299 12.21 9.88 2.16
N LEU A 300 12.66 10.31 3.34
CA LEU A 300 12.55 9.50 4.55
C LEU A 300 11.20 9.71 5.24
N ARG A 301 10.63 8.64 5.79
CA ARG A 301 9.45 8.70 6.65
C ARG A 301 9.89 8.92 8.09
N VAL A 302 9.45 10.01 8.70
CA VAL A 302 9.85 10.40 10.06
C VAL A 302 8.79 10.04 11.07
N ILE A 303 9.20 9.38 12.16
CA ILE A 303 8.39 9.07 13.34
C ILE A 303 9.09 9.64 14.57
N ALA A 304 8.34 10.33 15.43
CA ALA A 304 8.86 10.86 16.68
C ALA A 304 8.74 9.84 17.82
N VAL A 305 9.68 9.92 18.74
CA VAL A 305 9.72 9.11 19.97
C VAL A 305 9.77 10.06 21.17
N ALA A 306 8.87 9.85 22.11
CA ALA A 306 8.80 10.61 23.36
C ALA A 306 8.72 9.67 24.57
N GLN A 307 9.07 10.17 25.73
CA GLN A 307 9.00 9.42 26.97
C GLN A 307 8.43 10.26 28.12
N LYS A 308 7.88 9.57 29.13
CA LYS A 308 7.49 10.16 30.41
C LYS A 308 7.87 9.19 31.54
N THR A 309 8.67 9.64 32.47
CA THR A 309 9.15 8.84 33.60
C THR A 309 8.12 8.90 34.74
N ASN A 310 7.84 7.75 35.35
CA ASN A 310 6.87 7.58 36.45
C ASN A 310 5.54 8.29 36.16
N PRO A 311 4.84 7.96 35.05
CA PRO A 311 3.61 8.65 34.65
C PRO A 311 2.52 8.58 35.71
N ARG A 312 2.41 7.44 36.43
CA ARG A 312 1.60 7.21 37.64
C ARG A 312 2.21 6.13 38.51
N CYS A 313 1.88 6.17 39.80
CA CYS A 313 2.42 5.16 40.73
C CYS A 313 1.77 3.78 40.55
N VAL A 314 0.46 3.70 40.27
CA VAL A 314 -0.31 2.43 40.07
C VAL A 314 -1.61 2.74 39.31
N GLY A 315 -2.00 1.89 38.39
CA GLY A 315 -3.33 1.93 37.76
C GLY A 315 -3.33 1.66 36.28
N GLU A 316 -4.50 1.69 35.68
CA GLU A 316 -4.68 1.62 34.21
C GLU A 316 -4.23 2.92 33.58
N PHE A 317 -3.43 2.80 32.54
CA PHE A 317 -2.99 3.94 31.74
C PHE A 317 -3.94 4.14 30.55
N GLY A 318 -4.18 5.40 30.20
CA GLY A 318 -5.10 5.76 29.14
C GLY A 318 -4.62 6.90 28.28
N ILE A 319 -5.46 7.32 27.35
CA ILE A 319 -5.19 8.43 26.44
C ILE A 319 -4.84 9.74 27.18
N ALA A 320 -5.48 9.96 28.35
CA ALA A 320 -5.25 11.16 29.16
C ALA A 320 -3.83 11.25 29.75
N ASP A 321 -3.13 10.12 29.84
CA ASP A 321 -1.75 10.08 30.34
C ASP A 321 -0.71 10.47 29.29
N GLU A 322 -1.10 10.46 28.00
CA GLU A 322 -0.28 10.90 26.87
C GLU A 322 -0.22 12.45 26.81
N CYS A 323 0.28 13.08 27.84
CA CYS A 323 0.47 14.52 27.93
C CYS A 323 1.78 14.84 28.65
N ASP A 324 2.28 16.05 28.50
CA ASP A 324 3.54 16.52 29.13
C ASP A 324 4.70 15.57 28.89
N MET A 325 4.81 15.07 27.67
CA MET A 325 5.87 14.14 27.27
C MET A 325 7.18 14.90 27.02
N VAL A 326 8.29 14.17 27.17
CA VAL A 326 9.63 14.64 26.78
C VAL A 326 9.94 14.06 25.40
N LEU A 327 10.08 14.91 24.40
CA LEU A 327 10.50 14.50 23.06
C LEU A 327 11.96 14.05 23.11
N MET A 328 12.23 12.81 22.74
CA MET A 328 13.57 12.22 22.71
C MET A 328 14.27 12.44 21.37
N GLY A 329 13.51 12.35 20.27
CA GLY A 329 14.05 12.46 18.93
C GLY A 329 13.21 11.75 17.88
N PHE A 330 13.88 11.36 16.79
CA PHE A 330 13.21 10.88 15.58
C PHE A 330 13.83 9.59 15.06
N LEU A 331 12.98 8.79 14.47
CA LEU A 331 13.34 7.63 13.65
C LEU A 331 13.05 7.97 12.20
N ALA A 332 14.02 7.83 11.34
CA ALA A 332 13.86 8.07 9.91
C ALA A 332 13.95 6.74 9.15
N PHE A 333 12.88 6.40 8.45
CA PHE A 333 12.73 5.14 7.73
C PHE A 333 12.79 5.38 6.23
N LEU A 334 13.37 4.42 5.53
CA LEU A 334 13.42 4.36 4.09
C LEU A 334 12.67 3.12 3.60
N ASP A 335 11.91 3.28 2.52
CA ASP A 335 11.43 2.17 1.71
C ASP A 335 12.53 1.88 0.66
N PRO A 336 13.40 0.86 0.83
CA PRO A 336 14.53 0.67 -0.06
C PRO A 336 14.05 0.33 -1.48
N PRO A 337 14.57 1.01 -2.52
CA PRO A 337 14.23 0.67 -3.89
C PRO A 337 14.81 -0.70 -4.25
N LYS A 338 14.10 -1.46 -5.08
CA LYS A 338 14.64 -2.70 -5.66
C LYS A 338 15.83 -2.38 -6.56
N ALA A 339 16.83 -3.24 -6.54
CA ALA A 339 18.01 -3.08 -7.40
C ALA A 339 17.68 -3.08 -8.92
N SER A 340 16.48 -3.56 -9.27
CA SER A 340 15.96 -3.62 -10.65
C SER A 340 15.06 -2.44 -11.01
N ALA A 341 14.77 -1.53 -10.07
CA ALA A 341 13.86 -0.40 -10.29
C ALA A 341 14.55 0.77 -11.01
#